data_0df53f71123170f31ec233bb71d25d90
#
_entry.id   0df53f71123170f31ec233bb71d25d90
#
_cell.length_a   1.000
_cell.length_b   1.000
_cell.length_c   1.000
_cell.angle_alpha   90.00
_cell.angle_beta   90.00
_cell.angle_gamma   90.00
#
_symmetry.space_group_name_H-M   'P 1'
#
loop_
_entity.id
_entity.type
_entity.pdbx_description
1 polymer ?
#
loop_
_entity_poly.entity_id
_entity_poly.type
_entity_poly.pdbx_seq_one_letter_code
_entity_poly.pdbx_strand_id
1 'polypeptide(L)'
;MKQYLLLFIVTTSFSYSHDLNKENLDWRQYYRLGSVYSGSSDIGHSWYARLKRTTSFTFRDFRFFGHFYKSDSEIRLRHKYSRRFLSIDNIYSYSTLLYERNTSLNVDLRYHLNQGLGYLLRSENNGNMTVELGVAFDNSDYLNAEQKTTYLRGACSIDHRLKSFSGKFEVDYFYQISEIELHSSLSRFQIVSEFEWLINKSFGIISGFTWDIQDENSSPSTFLTISITRPIDWYF
;
A
#
# COMPACT_ATOMS: atom_id res chain seq x y z
N MET A 1 -10.62 -23.95 -26.72
CA MET A 1 -11.24 -23.39 -25.51
C MET A 1 -11.35 -21.88 -25.67
N LYS A 2 -12.57 -21.32 -25.58
CA LYS A 2 -12.81 -19.89 -25.77
C LYS A 2 -12.41 -19.15 -24.50
N GLN A 3 -11.36 -18.32 -24.57
CA GLN A 3 -10.99 -17.40 -23.50
C GLN A 3 -12.03 -16.28 -23.46
N TYR A 4 -12.83 -16.24 -22.42
CA TYR A 4 -13.68 -15.08 -22.13
C TYR A 4 -12.82 -14.01 -21.48
N LEU A 5 -12.41 -13.05 -22.29
CA LEU A 5 -11.82 -11.79 -21.82
C LEU A 5 -12.95 -11.01 -21.14
N LEU A 6 -13.02 -11.05 -19.82
CA LEU A 6 -13.94 -10.23 -19.02
C LEU A 6 -13.38 -8.81 -18.98
N LEU A 7 -13.78 -8.01 -19.98
CA LEU A 7 -13.46 -6.59 -20.03
C LEU A 7 -14.33 -5.86 -19.00
N PHE A 8 -13.81 -5.61 -17.80
CA PHE A 8 -14.43 -4.72 -16.84
C PHE A 8 -14.28 -3.28 -17.33
N ILE A 9 -15.31 -2.77 -17.98
CA ILE A 9 -15.43 -1.35 -18.33
C ILE A 9 -15.65 -0.60 -17.03
N VAL A 10 -14.61 0.05 -16.52
CA VAL A 10 -14.74 1.06 -15.46
C VAL A 10 -15.42 2.27 -16.09
N THR A 11 -16.73 2.33 -16.02
CA THR A 11 -17.48 3.54 -16.32
C THR A 11 -17.20 4.54 -15.20
N THR A 12 -16.23 5.42 -15.41
CA THR A 12 -16.08 6.63 -14.60
C THR A 12 -17.24 7.56 -14.97
N SER A 13 -18.36 7.42 -14.27
CA SER A 13 -19.41 8.42 -14.29
C SER A 13 -18.85 9.68 -13.62
N PHE A 14 -18.49 10.67 -14.42
CA PHE A 14 -18.24 12.03 -13.97
C PHE A 14 -19.58 12.63 -13.52
N SER A 15 -19.97 12.40 -12.27
CA SER A 15 -21.01 13.21 -11.66
C SER A 15 -20.36 14.51 -11.22
N TYR A 16 -20.60 15.58 -11.96
CA TYR A 16 -20.32 16.94 -11.53
C TYR A 16 -21.27 17.24 -10.35
N SER A 17 -20.78 17.08 -9.13
CA SER A 17 -21.43 17.64 -7.94
C SER A 17 -20.80 19.00 -7.69
N HIS A 18 -21.54 20.01 -8.03
CA HIS A 18 -21.30 21.39 -7.63
C HIS A 18 -21.85 21.53 -6.20
N ASP A 19 -20.96 21.71 -5.24
CA ASP A 19 -21.14 22.39 -3.94
C ASP A 19 -20.00 21.98 -2.99
N LEU A 20 -19.13 22.96 -2.60
CA LEU A 20 -19.48 24.07 -1.72
C LEU A 20 -19.11 23.85 -0.26
N ASN A 21 -17.97 23.40 0.05
CA ASN A 21 -17.22 23.91 1.19
C ASN A 21 -15.76 23.82 0.76
N LYS A 22 -15.03 24.93 0.89
CA LYS A 22 -13.58 24.93 0.73
C LYS A 22 -12.96 24.04 1.82
N GLU A 23 -13.18 22.72 1.71
CA GLU A 23 -12.34 21.77 2.39
C GLU A 23 -10.95 21.98 1.83
N ASN A 24 -9.97 22.15 2.68
CA ASN A 24 -8.58 22.23 2.28
C ASN A 24 -8.23 20.98 1.48
N LEU A 25 -8.34 21.09 0.16
CA LEU A 25 -8.08 20.03 -0.82
C LEU A 25 -6.58 19.81 -1.02
N ASP A 26 -5.78 20.09 0.00
CA ASP A 26 -4.35 20.14 -0.09
C ASP A 26 -3.75 18.75 -0.21
N TRP A 27 -2.87 18.61 -1.17
CA TRP A 27 -1.98 17.48 -1.22
C TRP A 27 -0.96 17.58 -0.08
N ARG A 28 -0.70 16.47 0.61
CA ARG A 28 0.35 16.36 1.63
C ARG A 28 1.50 15.54 1.11
N GLN A 29 2.70 16.06 1.25
CA GLN A 29 3.96 15.39 0.93
C GLN A 29 4.59 14.81 2.19
N TYR A 30 5.13 13.61 2.03
CA TYR A 30 5.92 12.95 3.07
C TYR A 30 7.17 12.41 2.42
N TYR A 31 8.30 12.65 3.03
CA TYR A 31 9.58 12.11 2.63
C TYR A 31 10.24 11.44 3.81
N ARG A 32 10.88 10.31 3.58
CA ARG A 32 11.66 9.60 4.57
C ARG A 32 12.99 9.19 3.95
N LEU A 33 14.05 9.26 4.74
CA LEU A 33 15.38 8.80 4.39
C LEU A 33 16.00 8.16 5.62
N GLY A 34 16.66 7.03 5.46
CA GLY A 34 17.29 6.36 6.59
C GLY A 34 18.00 5.08 6.22
N SER A 35 18.19 4.25 7.20
CA SER A 35 18.84 2.95 7.07
C SER A 35 17.81 1.84 7.20
N VAL A 36 18.07 0.72 6.52
CA VAL A 36 17.29 -0.51 6.57
C VAL A 36 18.25 -1.68 6.83
N TYR A 37 17.76 -2.64 7.60
CA TYR A 37 18.43 -3.91 7.84
C TYR A 37 17.50 -5.04 7.42
N SER A 38 17.99 -5.96 6.60
CA SER A 38 17.31 -7.20 6.23
C SER A 38 18.08 -8.38 6.80
N GLY A 39 17.36 -9.39 7.31
CA GLY A 39 17.97 -10.60 7.87
C GLY A 39 18.78 -11.42 6.85
N SER A 40 18.55 -11.23 5.57
CA SER A 40 19.27 -11.89 4.46
C SER A 40 20.33 -11.01 3.80
N SER A 41 20.34 -9.72 4.11
CA SER A 41 21.21 -8.73 3.46
C SER A 41 21.84 -7.80 4.50
N ASP A 42 22.93 -7.15 4.10
CA ASP A 42 23.60 -6.15 4.94
C ASP A 42 22.74 -4.91 5.18
N ILE A 43 23.30 -3.94 5.91
CA ILE A 43 22.69 -2.62 6.10
C ILE A 43 22.59 -1.90 4.76
N GLY A 44 21.42 -1.37 4.44
CA GLY A 44 21.12 -0.62 3.24
C GLY A 44 20.55 0.77 3.52
N HIS A 45 20.20 1.47 2.44
CA HIS A 45 19.54 2.78 2.49
C HIS A 45 18.05 2.63 2.21
N SER A 46 17.21 3.34 2.98
CA SER A 46 15.77 3.38 2.82
C SER A 46 15.32 4.76 2.35
N TRP A 47 14.53 4.77 1.28
CA TRP A 47 13.92 5.98 0.70
C TRP A 47 12.42 5.79 0.62
N TYR A 48 11.67 6.84 0.95
CA TYR A 48 10.23 6.83 0.86
C TYR A 48 9.73 8.21 0.48
N ALA A 49 8.82 8.26 -0.49
CA ALA A 49 8.09 9.47 -0.85
C ALA A 49 6.59 9.13 -0.95
N ARG A 50 5.74 10.04 -0.49
CA ARG A 50 4.30 9.87 -0.52
C ARG A 50 3.61 11.17 -0.85
N LEU A 51 2.64 11.10 -1.77
CA LEU A 51 1.66 12.16 -2.05
C LEU A 51 0.29 11.65 -1.62
N LYS A 52 -0.35 12.36 -0.71
CA LYS A 52 -1.66 11.99 -0.18
C LYS A 52 -2.64 13.16 -0.31
N ARG A 53 -3.84 12.87 -0.79
CA ARG A 53 -4.99 13.79 -0.78
C ARG A 53 -6.20 13.09 -0.20
N THR A 54 -6.85 13.75 0.75
CA THR A 54 -8.06 13.24 1.38
C THR A 54 -9.15 14.31 1.29
N THR A 55 -10.30 13.93 0.76
CA THR A 55 -11.53 14.74 0.80
C THR A 55 -12.55 13.98 1.64
N SER A 56 -13.74 14.56 1.88
CA SER A 56 -14.84 13.86 2.56
C SER A 56 -15.23 12.55 1.87
N PHE A 57 -15.09 12.47 0.54
CA PHE A 57 -15.56 11.32 -0.24
C PHE A 57 -14.47 10.52 -0.92
N THR A 58 -13.29 11.10 -1.14
CA THR A 58 -12.23 10.45 -1.90
C THR A 58 -10.91 10.47 -1.15
N PHE A 59 -10.14 9.42 -1.39
CA PHE A 59 -8.79 9.30 -0.92
C PHE A 59 -7.89 8.91 -2.09
N ARG A 60 -6.79 9.66 -2.28
CA ARG A 60 -5.75 9.36 -3.26
C ARG A 60 -4.41 9.29 -2.56
N ASP A 61 -3.66 8.27 -2.84
CA ASP A 61 -2.39 7.98 -2.18
C ASP A 61 -1.41 7.41 -3.20
N PHE A 62 -0.35 8.15 -3.46
CA PHE A 62 0.75 7.71 -4.28
C PHE A 62 1.97 7.54 -3.40
N ARG A 63 2.62 6.37 -3.44
CA ARG A 63 3.80 6.04 -2.64
C ARG A 63 4.90 5.51 -3.53
N PHE A 64 6.08 6.02 -3.30
CA PHE A 64 7.33 5.42 -3.73
C PHE A 64 8.06 4.90 -2.50
N PHE A 65 8.58 3.71 -2.57
CA PHE A 65 9.35 3.06 -1.54
C PHE A 65 10.54 2.38 -2.19
N GLY A 66 11.72 2.55 -1.62
CA GLY A 66 12.95 1.92 -2.09
C GLY A 66 13.86 1.55 -0.94
N HIS A 67 14.30 0.30 -0.92
CA HIS A 67 15.38 -0.21 -0.11
C HIS A 67 16.52 -0.63 -1.03
N PHE A 68 17.72 -0.17 -0.75
CA PHE A 68 18.91 -0.42 -1.56
C PHE A 68 20.00 -1.00 -0.68
N TYR A 69 20.31 -2.26 -0.89
CA TYR A 69 21.37 -3.01 -0.24
C TYR A 69 22.59 -3.08 -1.16
N LYS A 70 23.65 -3.71 -0.71
CA LYS A 70 24.88 -3.84 -1.50
C LYS A 70 24.69 -4.67 -2.78
N SER A 71 23.93 -5.76 -2.68
CA SER A 71 23.66 -6.71 -3.79
C SER A 71 22.21 -6.69 -4.25
N ASP A 72 21.30 -6.19 -3.41
CA ASP A 72 19.87 -6.33 -3.61
C ASP A 72 19.15 -4.98 -3.55
N SER A 73 17.98 -4.94 -4.15
CA SER A 73 17.11 -3.77 -4.09
C SER A 73 15.65 -4.18 -4.01
N GLU A 74 14.88 -3.40 -3.26
CA GLU A 74 13.44 -3.47 -3.23
C GLU A 74 12.87 -2.11 -3.62
N ILE A 75 12.05 -2.08 -4.67
CA ILE A 75 11.41 -0.86 -5.16
C ILE A 75 9.92 -1.13 -5.29
N ARG A 76 9.10 -0.27 -4.70
CA ARG A 76 7.63 -0.34 -4.81
C ARG A 76 7.07 1.02 -5.19
N LEU A 77 6.24 1.04 -6.23
CA LEU A 77 5.40 2.16 -6.60
C LEU A 77 3.94 1.77 -6.38
N ARG A 78 3.22 2.49 -5.54
CA ARG A 78 1.82 2.20 -5.22
C ARG A 78 0.96 3.42 -5.46
N HIS A 79 -0.12 3.23 -6.20
CA HIS A 79 -1.20 4.19 -6.31
C HIS A 79 -2.48 3.57 -5.76
N LYS A 80 -3.08 4.19 -4.73
CA LYS A 80 -4.38 3.80 -4.18
C LYS A 80 -5.38 4.93 -4.38
N TYR A 81 -6.52 4.59 -4.92
CA TYR A 81 -7.71 5.43 -4.99
C TYR A 81 -8.84 4.77 -4.23
N SER A 82 -9.56 5.51 -3.40
CA SER A 82 -10.79 5.03 -2.79
C SER A 82 -11.87 6.10 -2.79
N ARG A 83 -13.14 5.66 -2.83
CA ARG A 83 -14.32 6.50 -2.85
C ARG A 83 -15.38 5.95 -1.91
N ARG A 84 -15.88 6.77 -1.00
CA ARG A 84 -17.00 6.43 -0.12
C ARG A 84 -18.31 6.39 -0.90
N PHE A 85 -19.21 5.51 -0.49
CA PHE A 85 -20.58 5.49 -1.00
C PHE A 85 -21.38 6.58 -0.28
N LEU A 86 -22.17 7.35 -1.04
CA LEU A 86 -22.97 8.45 -0.50
C LEU A 86 -24.12 7.99 0.40
N SER A 87 -24.56 6.76 0.20
CA SER A 87 -25.70 6.16 0.93
C SER A 87 -25.29 5.36 2.16
N ILE A 88 -24.00 5.06 2.33
CA ILE A 88 -23.50 4.21 3.42
C ILE A 88 -22.15 4.77 3.89
N ASP A 89 -22.18 5.47 5.01
CA ASP A 89 -21.05 6.30 5.46
C ASP A 89 -19.72 5.55 5.68
N ASN A 90 -19.78 4.29 6.09
CA ASN A 90 -18.59 3.53 6.47
C ASN A 90 -18.05 2.61 5.36
N ILE A 91 -18.78 2.49 4.23
CA ILE A 91 -18.35 1.64 3.11
C ILE A 91 -17.69 2.48 2.03
N TYR A 92 -16.61 1.99 1.48
CA TYR A 92 -15.93 2.58 0.33
C TYR A 92 -15.48 1.52 -0.67
N SER A 93 -15.42 1.90 -1.94
CA SER A 93 -14.72 1.14 -2.96
C SER A 93 -13.26 1.57 -3.02
N TYR A 94 -12.38 0.65 -3.37
CA TYR A 94 -10.99 0.99 -3.58
C TYR A 94 -10.41 0.29 -4.82
N SER A 95 -9.38 0.93 -5.37
CA SER A 95 -8.52 0.36 -6.40
C SER A 95 -7.07 0.69 -6.04
N THR A 96 -6.21 -0.30 -6.13
CA THR A 96 -4.77 -0.15 -5.87
C THR A 96 -4.00 -0.73 -7.03
N LEU A 97 -3.08 0.05 -7.58
CA LEU A 97 -2.09 -0.38 -8.55
C LEU A 97 -0.73 -0.38 -7.86
N LEU A 98 -0.03 -1.49 -7.93
CA LEU A 98 1.31 -1.67 -7.38
C LEU A 98 2.24 -2.14 -8.49
N TYR A 99 3.39 -1.50 -8.58
CA TYR A 99 4.58 -2.00 -9.25
C TYR A 99 5.60 -2.37 -8.18
N GLU A 100 6.19 -3.54 -8.29
CA GLU A 100 7.20 -4.03 -7.35
C GLU A 100 8.37 -4.67 -8.10
N ARG A 101 9.56 -4.39 -7.60
CA ARG A 101 10.80 -5.11 -7.89
C ARG A 101 11.45 -5.47 -6.57
N ASN A 102 11.81 -6.74 -6.37
CA ASN A 102 12.48 -7.19 -5.16
C ASN A 102 13.47 -8.30 -5.52
N THR A 103 14.72 -7.92 -5.69
CA THR A 103 15.76 -8.85 -6.13
C THR A 103 16.13 -9.88 -5.06
N SER A 104 15.93 -9.56 -3.77
CA SER A 104 16.15 -10.51 -2.66
C SER A 104 15.15 -11.68 -2.65
N LEU A 105 13.98 -11.49 -3.29
CA LEU A 105 12.95 -12.51 -3.48
C LEU A 105 12.95 -13.07 -4.92
N ASN A 106 13.95 -12.74 -5.75
CA ASN A 106 14.00 -13.06 -7.18
C ASN A 106 12.76 -12.53 -7.95
N VAL A 107 12.20 -11.41 -7.54
CA VAL A 107 11.11 -10.72 -8.22
C VAL A 107 11.71 -9.56 -9.02
N ASP A 108 11.95 -9.73 -10.31
CA ASP A 108 12.46 -8.67 -11.17
C ASP A 108 11.35 -7.69 -11.54
N LEU A 109 10.12 -8.20 -11.73
CA LEU A 109 9.00 -7.38 -12.10
C LEU A 109 7.67 -8.00 -11.61
N ARG A 110 6.92 -7.22 -10.84
CA ARG A 110 5.56 -7.58 -10.46
C ARG A 110 4.62 -6.39 -10.65
N TYR A 111 3.56 -6.59 -11.41
CA TYR A 111 2.42 -5.69 -11.45
C TYR A 111 1.26 -6.30 -10.70
N HIS A 112 0.68 -5.52 -9.82
CA HIS A 112 -0.43 -5.97 -8.99
C HIS A 112 -1.56 -4.96 -9.04
N LEU A 113 -2.73 -5.39 -9.53
CA LEU A 113 -3.97 -4.64 -9.50
C LEU A 113 -4.89 -5.24 -8.46
N ASN A 114 -5.42 -4.44 -7.58
CA ASN A 114 -6.30 -4.87 -6.51
C ASN A 114 -7.51 -3.95 -6.42
N GLN A 115 -8.70 -4.54 -6.43
CA GLN A 115 -9.98 -3.83 -6.36
C GLN A 115 -10.91 -4.50 -5.37
N GLY A 116 -11.70 -3.71 -4.65
CA GLY A 116 -12.63 -4.27 -3.68
C GLY A 116 -13.41 -3.22 -2.92
N LEU A 117 -13.98 -3.69 -1.81
CA LEU A 117 -14.72 -2.90 -0.86
C LEU A 117 -13.96 -2.82 0.46
N GLY A 118 -14.05 -1.70 1.13
CA GLY A 118 -13.54 -1.51 2.46
C GLY A 118 -14.63 -1.00 3.40
N TYR A 119 -14.44 -1.29 4.67
CA TYR A 119 -15.29 -0.85 5.75
C TYR A 119 -14.46 -0.09 6.80
N LEU A 120 -14.91 1.10 7.18
CA LEU A 120 -14.33 1.92 8.24
C LEU A 120 -14.91 1.45 9.57
N LEU A 121 -14.19 0.60 10.30
CA LEU A 121 -14.58 0.15 11.63
C LEU A 121 -14.53 1.29 12.65
N ARG A 122 -13.53 2.16 12.50
CA ARG A 122 -13.33 3.36 13.31
C ARG A 122 -12.75 4.46 12.45
N SER A 123 -13.31 5.68 12.56
CA SER A 123 -12.79 6.86 11.89
C SER A 123 -12.87 8.03 12.85
N GLU A 124 -11.76 8.36 13.47
CA GLU A 124 -11.62 9.44 14.44
C GLU A 124 -10.47 10.37 14.05
N ASN A 125 -10.43 11.55 14.65
CA ASN A 125 -9.37 12.53 14.38
C ASN A 125 -7.96 12.02 14.73
N ASN A 126 -7.88 11.09 15.67
CA ASN A 126 -6.63 10.52 16.17
C ASN A 126 -6.32 9.12 15.63
N GLY A 127 -7.16 8.55 14.78
CA GLY A 127 -6.87 7.24 14.21
C GLY A 127 -8.03 6.61 13.45
N ASN A 128 -7.68 5.66 12.59
CA ASN A 128 -8.61 4.92 11.76
C ASN A 128 -8.36 3.42 11.90
N MET A 129 -9.43 2.66 11.77
CA MET A 129 -9.37 1.21 11.62
C MET A 129 -10.21 0.80 10.41
N THR A 130 -9.59 0.08 9.48
CA THR A 130 -10.24 -0.35 8.24
C THR A 130 -10.06 -1.84 8.02
N VAL A 131 -11.07 -2.45 7.42
CA VAL A 131 -10.99 -3.81 6.86
C VAL A 131 -11.34 -3.72 5.39
N GLU A 132 -10.57 -4.40 4.55
CA GLU A 132 -10.77 -4.45 3.10
C GLU A 132 -10.91 -5.89 2.64
N LEU A 133 -11.80 -6.12 1.67
CA LEU A 133 -11.96 -7.38 0.96
C LEU A 133 -12.01 -7.09 -0.54
N GLY A 134 -11.28 -7.86 -1.35
CA GLY A 134 -11.24 -7.62 -2.78
C GLY A 134 -10.59 -8.73 -3.55
N VAL A 135 -10.48 -8.52 -4.85
CA VAL A 135 -9.80 -9.40 -5.79
C VAL A 135 -8.54 -8.71 -6.27
N ALA A 136 -7.46 -9.45 -6.30
CA ALA A 136 -6.17 -8.98 -6.74
C ALA A 136 -5.69 -9.80 -7.94
N PHE A 137 -5.13 -9.10 -8.93
CA PHE A 137 -4.53 -9.69 -10.11
C PHE A 137 -3.04 -9.39 -10.10
N ASP A 138 -2.26 -10.42 -10.22
CA ASP A 138 -0.81 -10.35 -10.22
C ASP A 138 -0.27 -10.83 -11.56
N ASN A 139 0.68 -10.07 -12.12
CA ASN A 139 1.48 -10.46 -13.26
C ASN A 139 2.94 -10.28 -12.86
N SER A 140 3.66 -11.38 -12.76
CA SER A 140 5.01 -11.43 -12.21
C SER A 140 5.88 -12.34 -13.07
N ASP A 141 7.13 -11.97 -13.22
CA ASP A 141 8.20 -12.81 -13.79
C ASP A 141 8.86 -13.74 -12.74
N TYR A 142 8.23 -13.85 -11.59
CA TYR A 142 8.64 -14.74 -10.52
C TYR A 142 8.85 -16.18 -11.03
N LEU A 143 9.99 -16.75 -10.75
CA LEU A 143 10.42 -18.09 -11.22
C LEU A 143 10.67 -18.23 -12.74
N ASN A 144 11.10 -17.17 -13.42
CA ASN A 144 11.37 -17.17 -14.86
C ASN A 144 10.16 -17.53 -15.76
N ALA A 145 8.95 -17.44 -15.24
CA ALA A 145 7.71 -17.62 -15.99
C ALA A 145 6.81 -16.40 -15.75
N GLU A 146 6.24 -15.84 -16.81
CA GLU A 146 5.18 -14.84 -16.68
C GLU A 146 3.94 -15.49 -16.07
N GLN A 147 3.84 -15.47 -14.74
CA GLN A 147 2.72 -16.06 -14.02
C GLN A 147 1.65 -15.01 -13.75
N LYS A 148 0.47 -15.26 -14.28
CA LYS A 148 -0.72 -14.47 -14.01
C LYS A 148 -1.54 -15.17 -12.93
N THR A 149 -1.67 -14.54 -11.79
CA THR A 149 -2.35 -15.12 -10.64
C THR A 149 -3.49 -14.23 -10.17
N THR A 150 -4.56 -14.85 -9.75
CA THR A 150 -5.69 -14.17 -9.13
C THR A 150 -5.80 -14.58 -7.68
N TYR A 151 -6.02 -13.58 -6.80
CA TYR A 151 -6.13 -13.76 -5.36
C TYR A 151 -7.44 -13.18 -4.84
N LEU A 152 -7.97 -13.79 -3.81
CA LEU A 152 -8.87 -13.15 -2.87
C LEU A 152 -7.97 -12.42 -1.85
N ARG A 153 -8.18 -11.11 -1.67
CA ARG A 153 -7.43 -10.31 -0.71
C ARG A 153 -8.30 -9.92 0.48
N GLY A 154 -7.82 -10.22 1.69
CA GLY A 154 -8.30 -9.65 2.93
C GLY A 154 -7.24 -8.73 3.53
N ALA A 155 -7.63 -7.57 4.05
CA ALA A 155 -6.70 -6.66 4.71
C ALA A 155 -7.30 -6.02 5.95
N CYS A 156 -6.44 -5.73 6.92
CA CYS A 156 -6.75 -4.94 8.10
C CYS A 156 -5.68 -3.85 8.27
N SER A 157 -6.10 -2.63 8.53
CA SER A 157 -5.19 -1.52 8.80
C SER A 157 -5.67 -0.74 10.01
N ILE A 158 -4.76 -0.46 10.90
CA ILE A 158 -4.98 0.34 12.10
C ILE A 158 -3.94 1.44 12.12
N ASP A 159 -4.36 2.68 12.23
CA ASP A 159 -3.49 3.81 12.55
C ASP A 159 -4.01 4.56 13.77
N HIS A 160 -3.09 5.01 14.60
CA HIS A 160 -3.44 5.77 15.80
C HIS A 160 -2.37 6.79 16.14
N ARG A 161 -2.80 8.01 16.52
CA ARG A 161 -1.91 9.11 16.89
C ARG A 161 -2.19 9.58 18.31
N LEU A 162 -1.13 9.63 19.10
CA LEU A 162 -1.12 10.13 20.48
C LEU A 162 -0.11 11.28 20.58
N LYS A 163 -0.60 12.53 20.59
CA LYS A 163 0.27 13.73 20.68
C LYS A 163 1.46 13.66 19.70
N SER A 164 2.65 13.33 20.21
CA SER A 164 3.90 13.25 19.44
C SER A 164 4.19 11.86 18.89
N PHE A 165 3.36 10.87 19.17
CA PHE A 165 3.56 9.50 18.71
C PHE A 165 2.45 9.08 17.74
N SER A 166 2.80 8.34 16.72
CA SER A 166 1.83 7.65 15.89
C SER A 166 2.27 6.22 15.64
N GLY A 167 1.30 5.31 15.65
CA GLY A 167 1.49 3.90 15.31
C GLY A 167 0.64 3.54 14.11
N LYS A 168 1.15 2.68 13.24
CA LYS A 168 0.46 2.12 12.10
C LYS A 168 0.75 0.63 12.04
N PHE A 169 -0.30 -0.15 11.80
CA PHE A 169 -0.21 -1.58 11.61
C PHE A 169 -1.10 -1.98 10.43
N GLU A 170 -0.53 -2.69 9.47
CA GLU A 170 -1.25 -3.22 8.30
C GLU A 170 -0.94 -4.71 8.15
N VAL A 171 -1.98 -5.49 7.88
CA VAL A 171 -1.88 -6.91 7.51
C VAL A 171 -2.67 -7.11 6.24
N ASP A 172 -2.03 -7.69 5.24
CA ASP A 172 -2.64 -8.11 3.98
C ASP A 172 -2.48 -9.63 3.85
N TYR A 173 -3.57 -10.31 3.53
CA TYR A 173 -3.56 -11.74 3.17
C TYR A 173 -4.07 -11.92 1.76
N PHE A 174 -3.30 -12.61 0.95
CA PHE A 174 -3.62 -12.94 -0.44
C PHE A 174 -3.78 -14.45 -0.55
N TYR A 175 -5.02 -14.90 -0.72
CA TYR A 175 -5.36 -16.29 -0.94
C TYR A 175 -5.47 -16.53 -2.44
N GLN A 176 -4.61 -17.41 -2.99
CA GLN A 176 -4.62 -17.74 -4.41
C GLN A 176 -5.89 -18.53 -4.77
N ILE A 177 -6.60 -18.07 -5.80
CA ILE A 177 -7.80 -18.70 -6.33
C ILE A 177 -7.65 -19.22 -7.76
N SER A 178 -6.61 -18.79 -8.50
CA SER A 178 -6.29 -19.34 -9.81
C SER A 178 -5.44 -20.61 -9.67
N GLU A 179 -5.74 -21.62 -10.47
CA GLU A 179 -4.89 -22.78 -10.60
C GLU A 179 -3.63 -22.42 -11.39
N ILE A 180 -2.48 -22.88 -10.93
CA ILE A 180 -1.20 -22.79 -11.62
C ILE A 180 -0.70 -24.19 -11.87
N GLU A 181 -0.15 -24.45 -13.05
CA GLU A 181 0.37 -25.75 -13.45
C GLU A 181 1.57 -26.23 -12.59
N LEU A 182 2.23 -25.29 -11.90
CA LEU A 182 3.31 -25.58 -10.95
C LEU A 182 2.71 -25.68 -9.53
N HIS A 183 2.98 -26.77 -8.84
CA HIS A 183 2.40 -27.19 -7.56
C HIS A 183 2.68 -26.27 -6.34
N SER A 184 3.19 -25.06 -6.50
CA SER A 184 3.47 -24.13 -5.41
C SER A 184 2.30 -23.17 -5.21
N SER A 185 1.82 -23.05 -3.97
CA SER A 185 0.89 -22.01 -3.58
C SER A 185 1.61 -20.66 -3.59
N LEU A 186 1.03 -19.65 -4.24
CA LEU A 186 1.52 -18.26 -4.20
C LEU A 186 0.74 -17.42 -3.17
N SER A 187 -0.01 -18.06 -2.28
CA SER A 187 -0.67 -17.38 -1.17
C SER A 187 0.36 -16.74 -0.24
N ARG A 188 0.07 -15.51 0.23
CA ARG A 188 1.05 -14.76 1.00
C ARG A 188 0.42 -13.86 2.05
N PHE A 189 1.20 -13.60 3.11
CA PHE A 189 0.94 -12.56 4.08
C PHE A 189 1.94 -11.41 3.91
N GLN A 190 1.45 -10.19 4.11
CA GLN A 190 2.29 -9.01 4.22
C GLN A 190 1.94 -8.29 5.52
N ILE A 191 2.93 -8.03 6.35
CA ILE A 191 2.78 -7.34 7.61
C ILE A 191 3.63 -6.09 7.58
N VAL A 192 3.05 -4.95 7.93
CA VAL A 192 3.75 -3.68 8.06
C VAL A 192 3.41 -3.08 9.42
N SER A 193 4.43 -2.76 10.19
CA SER A 193 4.31 -2.03 11.46
C SER A 193 5.22 -0.82 11.44
N GLU A 194 4.68 0.35 11.75
CA GLU A 194 5.43 1.60 11.84
C GLU A 194 5.11 2.31 13.15
N PHE A 195 6.14 2.83 13.78
CA PHE A 195 6.04 3.70 14.93
C PHE A 195 6.78 5.01 14.64
N GLU A 196 6.09 6.13 14.71
CA GLU A 196 6.64 7.45 14.46
C GLU A 196 6.65 8.29 15.74
N TRP A 197 7.80 8.88 16.01
CA TRP A 197 7.97 9.91 17.03
C TRP A 197 8.17 11.26 16.34
N LEU A 198 7.19 12.16 16.48
CA LEU A 198 7.24 13.51 15.96
C LEU A 198 8.10 14.39 16.90
N ILE A 199 9.24 14.84 16.41
CA ILE A 199 10.11 15.79 17.11
C ILE A 199 9.47 17.19 17.06
N ASN A 200 8.89 17.54 15.89
CA ASN A 200 8.17 18.79 15.67
C ASN A 200 7.13 18.60 14.57
N LYS A 201 6.45 19.69 14.11
CA LYS A 201 5.39 19.64 13.10
C LYS A 201 5.85 19.10 11.73
N SER A 202 7.15 19.14 11.44
CA SER A 202 7.70 18.79 10.12
C SER A 202 8.68 17.63 10.17
N PHE A 203 9.25 17.29 11.32
CA PHE A 203 10.27 16.27 11.46
C PHE A 203 9.85 15.20 12.46
N GLY A 204 10.12 13.95 12.11
CA GLY A 204 9.91 12.80 12.97
C GLY A 204 10.96 11.72 12.74
N ILE A 205 11.03 10.78 13.67
CA ILE A 205 11.81 9.55 13.54
C ILE A 205 10.80 8.40 13.42
N ILE A 206 10.99 7.52 12.44
CA ILE A 206 10.15 6.35 12.23
C ILE A 206 11.01 5.11 12.36
N SER A 207 10.58 4.22 13.24
CA SER A 207 11.03 2.83 13.30
C SER A 207 9.94 1.94 12.74
N GLY A 208 10.30 1.00 11.88
CA GLY A 208 9.32 0.12 11.29
C GLY A 208 9.85 -1.28 11.00
N PHE A 209 8.90 -2.14 10.74
CA PHE A 209 9.10 -3.54 10.43
C PHE A 209 8.18 -3.92 9.29
N THR A 210 8.74 -4.61 8.29
CA THR A 210 7.96 -5.23 7.22
C THR A 210 8.29 -6.70 7.15
N TRP A 211 7.29 -7.52 6.85
CA TRP A 211 7.46 -8.96 6.72
C TRP A 211 6.56 -9.49 5.62
N ASP A 212 7.18 -9.96 4.56
CA ASP A 212 6.52 -10.70 3.49
C ASP A 212 6.75 -12.20 3.72
N ILE A 213 5.68 -12.96 3.82
CA ILE A 213 5.67 -14.40 4.05
C ILE A 213 4.97 -15.06 2.87
N GLN A 214 5.71 -15.84 2.09
CA GLN A 214 5.19 -16.60 0.95
C GLN A 214 5.76 -18.02 1.02
N ASP A 215 4.91 -19.02 1.36
CA ASP A 215 5.31 -20.43 1.54
C ASP A 215 6.62 -20.59 2.33
N GLU A 216 7.66 -21.09 1.66
CA GLU A 216 8.99 -21.32 2.25
C GLU A 216 9.85 -20.05 2.31
N ASN A 217 9.47 -18.97 1.63
CA ASN A 217 10.23 -17.74 1.55
C ASN A 217 9.65 -16.68 2.49
N SER A 218 10.49 -16.11 3.31
CA SER A 218 10.12 -14.98 4.15
C SER A 218 11.20 -13.90 4.13
N SER A 219 10.79 -12.66 4.03
CA SER A 219 11.70 -11.52 3.99
C SER A 219 11.33 -10.49 5.07
N PRO A 220 11.81 -10.70 6.31
CA PRO A 220 11.66 -9.69 7.34
C PRO A 220 12.66 -8.56 7.13
N SER A 221 12.22 -7.31 7.25
CA SER A 221 13.10 -6.16 7.27
C SER A 221 12.70 -5.17 8.35
N THR A 222 13.67 -4.52 8.96
CA THR A 222 13.48 -3.44 9.92
C THR A 222 14.15 -2.18 9.38
N PHE A 223 13.53 -1.04 9.62
CA PHE A 223 14.07 0.24 9.16
C PHE A 223 13.97 1.31 10.25
N LEU A 224 14.91 2.26 10.17
CA LEU A 224 14.93 3.48 10.95
C LEU A 224 15.12 4.65 9.99
N THR A 225 14.15 5.57 9.98
CA THR A 225 14.15 6.67 9.03
C THR A 225 13.82 7.99 9.72
N ILE A 226 14.33 9.08 9.16
CA ILE A 226 13.89 10.44 9.48
C ILE A 226 12.78 10.81 8.50
N SER A 227 11.66 11.28 9.02
CA SER A 227 10.53 11.75 8.22
C SER A 227 10.52 13.26 8.12
N ILE A 228 10.18 13.77 6.94
CA ILE A 228 9.91 15.17 6.67
C ILE A 228 8.52 15.27 6.08
N THR A 229 7.65 16.04 6.72
CA THR A 229 6.27 16.28 6.27
C THR A 229 6.11 17.73 5.87
N ARG A 230 5.65 17.99 4.65
CA ARG A 230 5.35 19.34 4.16
C ARG A 230 3.94 19.36 3.54
N PRO A 231 3.13 20.40 3.85
CA PRO A 231 1.96 20.69 3.05
C PRO A 231 2.41 21.20 1.66
N ILE A 232 1.66 20.88 0.63
CA ILE A 232 1.84 21.45 -0.70
C ILE A 232 0.56 22.20 -1.04
N ASP A 233 0.72 23.45 -1.37
CA ASP A 233 -0.34 24.32 -1.92
C ASP A 233 -0.41 24.14 -3.45
N TRP A 234 -0.61 22.92 -3.93
CA TRP A 234 -0.87 22.67 -5.34
C TRP A 234 -2.37 22.58 -5.57
N TYR A 235 -2.88 23.56 -6.28
CA TYR A 235 -4.26 23.58 -6.77
C TYR A 235 -4.26 23.01 -8.20
N PHE A 236 -4.84 21.81 -8.38
CA PHE A 236 -5.18 21.24 -9.69
C PHE A 236 -6.67 20.98 -9.77
#